data_d5d6311b5dc8f43fc180fc57b832ad10
#
_entry.id   d5d6311b5dc8f43fc180fc57b832ad10
#
_cell.length_a   1.000
_cell.length_b   1.000
_cell.length_c   1.000
_cell.angle_alpha   90.00
_cell.angle_beta   90.00
_cell.angle_gamma   90.00
#
_symmetry.space_group_name_H-M   'P 1'
#
loop_
_entity.id
_entity.type
_entity.pdbx_description
1 polymer ?
#
loop_
_entity_poly.entity_id
_entity_poly.type
_entity_poly.pdbx_seq_one_letter_code
_entity_poly.pdbx_strand_id
1 'polypeptide(L)'
;DISGTGHQPMGFDQMCLFYNHYEVLSSKARMTVYNATEAGGFNFGIKLDDNFALSTTSIESTWELPLVNFKTMPGPYCNNTGQSVMQSFYSKSFFADKAGDRETWGDASSNPTDLAYFMCILSGVTALQDVGSIPCQIIIDYVVKWHEPRDFSPS
;
A
#
# COMPACT_ATOMS: atom_id res chain seq x y z
N ASP A 1 13.32 5.67 -3.02
CA ASP A 1 12.25 4.86 -3.63
C ASP A 1 11.08 4.74 -2.64
N ILE A 2 10.03 5.53 -2.86
CA ILE A 2 8.80 5.54 -2.03
C ILE A 2 8.15 4.15 -1.96
N SER A 3 8.30 3.32 -2.99
CA SER A 3 7.70 1.99 -3.03
C SER A 3 8.56 0.90 -2.39
N GLY A 4 9.82 1.18 -2.11
CA GLY A 4 10.79 0.22 -1.58
C GLY A 4 11.18 -0.92 -2.53
N THR A 5 10.53 -1.06 -3.67
CA THR A 5 10.67 -2.22 -4.57
C THR A 5 10.93 -1.89 -6.03
N GLY A 6 11.31 -0.66 -6.34
CA GLY A 6 11.86 -0.31 -7.63
C GLY A 6 10.95 0.44 -8.61
N HIS A 7 9.64 0.56 -8.39
CA HIS A 7 8.81 1.44 -9.20
C HIS A 7 8.54 2.75 -8.47
N GLN A 8 9.10 3.85 -8.99
CA GLN A 8 8.91 5.17 -8.41
C GLN A 8 7.69 5.87 -9.04
N PRO A 9 6.98 6.72 -8.28
CA PRO A 9 5.95 7.57 -8.84
C PRO A 9 6.52 8.48 -9.93
N MET A 10 5.72 8.75 -10.97
CA MET A 10 6.10 9.64 -12.04
C MET A 10 6.45 11.05 -11.50
N GLY A 11 7.58 11.59 -11.91
CA GLY A 11 8.03 12.92 -11.48
C GLY A 11 8.80 12.95 -10.16
N PHE A 12 8.92 11.83 -9.44
CA PHE A 12 9.64 11.79 -8.16
C PHE A 12 11.10 12.20 -8.31
N ASP A 13 11.83 11.60 -9.26
CA ASP A 13 13.26 11.91 -9.50
C ASP A 13 13.48 13.38 -9.89
N GLN A 14 12.57 13.94 -10.70
CA GLN A 14 12.66 15.34 -11.11
C GLN A 14 12.49 16.27 -9.91
N MET A 15 11.57 15.97 -9.00
CA MET A 15 11.37 16.76 -7.79
C MET A 15 12.55 16.63 -6.81
N CYS A 16 13.18 15.47 -6.72
CA CYS A 16 14.41 15.26 -5.94
C CYS A 16 15.61 16.10 -6.41
N LEU A 17 15.58 16.62 -7.64
CA LEU A 17 16.61 17.58 -8.10
C LEU A 17 16.43 18.96 -7.46
N PHE A 18 15.21 19.34 -7.10
CA PHE A 18 14.86 20.65 -6.57
C PHE A 18 14.74 20.71 -5.05
N TYR A 19 14.50 19.56 -4.40
CA TYR A 19 14.27 19.47 -2.96
C TYR A 19 15.15 18.40 -2.32
N ASN A 20 15.53 18.60 -1.07
CA ASN A 20 16.35 17.64 -0.33
C ASN A 20 15.52 16.51 0.26
N HIS A 21 14.31 16.82 0.73
CA HIS A 21 13.48 15.85 1.43
C HIS A 21 12.03 15.85 0.92
N TYR A 22 11.36 14.72 1.13
CA TYR A 22 9.94 14.57 0.89
C TYR A 22 9.24 13.95 2.11
N GLU A 23 7.95 14.23 2.25
CA GLU A 23 7.06 13.64 3.24
C GLU A 23 5.78 13.21 2.56
N VAL A 24 5.33 11.97 2.77
CA VAL A 24 4.04 11.47 2.28
C VAL A 24 2.94 11.89 3.25
N LEU A 25 2.13 12.88 2.86
CA LEU A 25 1.01 13.36 3.67
C LEU A 25 -0.18 12.39 3.67
N SER A 26 -0.44 11.82 2.51
CA SER A 26 -1.46 10.78 2.34
C SER A 26 -1.16 9.91 1.14
N SER A 27 -1.70 8.71 1.16
CA SER A 27 -1.69 7.82 0.01
C SER A 27 -2.95 6.96 -0.01
N LYS A 28 -3.30 6.45 -1.20
CA LYS A 28 -4.46 5.59 -1.40
C LYS A 28 -4.06 4.43 -2.29
N ALA A 29 -4.14 3.23 -1.74
CA ALA A 29 -3.94 2.00 -2.48
C ALA A 29 -5.28 1.44 -2.95
N ARG A 30 -5.33 1.02 -4.22
CA ARG A 30 -6.44 0.27 -4.81
C ARG A 30 -5.90 -1.04 -5.35
N MET A 31 -6.47 -2.14 -4.90
CA MET A 31 -6.21 -3.49 -5.41
C MET A 31 -7.44 -3.96 -6.17
N THR A 32 -7.28 -4.30 -7.44
CA THR A 32 -8.32 -4.91 -8.28
C THR A 32 -7.90 -6.33 -8.61
N VAL A 33 -8.80 -7.27 -8.39
CA VAL A 33 -8.55 -8.70 -8.51
C VAL A 33 -9.53 -9.31 -9.49
N TYR A 34 -9.08 -10.26 -10.30
CA TYR A 34 -9.85 -10.94 -11.32
C TYR A 34 -9.82 -12.45 -11.06
N ASN A 35 -10.98 -13.07 -10.86
CA ASN A 35 -11.06 -14.52 -10.72
C ASN A 35 -11.43 -15.17 -12.07
N ALA A 36 -10.40 -15.60 -12.79
CA ALA A 36 -10.58 -16.27 -14.08
C ALA A 36 -10.47 -17.79 -14.00
N THR A 37 -9.82 -18.32 -12.97
CA THR A 37 -9.39 -19.72 -12.93
C THR A 37 -9.82 -20.50 -11.69
N GLU A 38 -10.03 -19.81 -10.56
CA GLU A 38 -10.36 -20.48 -9.31
C GLU A 38 -11.83 -20.88 -9.25
N ALA A 39 -12.10 -22.17 -9.13
CA ALA A 39 -13.46 -22.71 -9.06
C ALA A 39 -14.21 -22.26 -7.79
N GLY A 40 -13.49 -21.97 -6.71
CA GLY A 40 -14.02 -21.41 -5.47
C GLY A 40 -13.87 -19.89 -5.40
N GLY A 41 -14.62 -19.25 -4.50
CA GLY A 41 -14.38 -17.87 -4.12
C GLY A 41 -13.15 -17.74 -3.21
N PHE A 42 -12.61 -16.54 -3.07
CA PHE A 42 -11.52 -16.24 -2.14
C PHE A 42 -11.69 -14.82 -1.55
N ASN A 43 -11.05 -14.59 -0.42
CA ASN A 43 -11.00 -13.27 0.20
C ASN A 43 -9.75 -12.55 -0.24
N PHE A 44 -9.87 -11.24 -0.46
CA PHE A 44 -8.74 -10.37 -0.76
C PHE A 44 -8.91 -9.04 -0.07
N GLY A 45 -7.79 -8.42 0.30
CA GLY A 45 -7.85 -7.16 1.04
C GLY A 45 -6.52 -6.44 1.12
N ILE A 46 -6.57 -5.25 1.69
CA ILE A 46 -5.39 -4.42 1.97
C ILE A 46 -5.41 -4.07 3.46
N LYS A 47 -4.32 -4.38 4.15
CA LYS A 47 -4.03 -3.93 5.51
C LYS A 47 -3.07 -2.75 5.45
N LEU A 48 -3.28 -1.74 6.28
CA LEU A 48 -2.32 -0.67 6.55
C LEU A 48 -1.66 -0.96 7.91
N ASP A 49 -0.33 -1.03 7.95
CA ASP A 49 0.44 -1.33 9.14
C ASP A 49 1.79 -0.61 9.13
N ASP A 50 2.40 -0.41 10.29
CA ASP A 50 3.77 0.07 10.46
C ASP A 50 4.80 -1.07 10.41
N ASN A 51 4.34 -2.32 10.52
CA ASN A 51 5.17 -3.51 10.45
C ASN A 51 4.86 -4.31 9.17
N PHE A 52 5.90 -4.70 8.45
CA PHE A 52 5.78 -5.52 7.24
C PHE A 52 5.38 -6.98 7.51
N ALA A 53 5.44 -7.46 8.74
CA ALA A 53 5.11 -8.83 9.10
C ALA A 53 3.64 -8.98 9.49
N LEU A 54 2.92 -9.90 8.83
CA LEU A 54 1.61 -10.35 9.33
C LEU A 54 1.81 -11.12 10.62
N SER A 55 1.33 -10.57 11.74
CA SER A 55 1.49 -11.15 13.08
C SER A 55 0.42 -12.19 13.43
N THR A 56 -0.38 -12.64 12.46
CA THR A 56 -1.52 -13.54 12.70
C THR A 56 -1.25 -14.96 12.22
N THR A 57 -1.71 -15.91 13.01
CA THR A 57 -1.58 -17.35 12.75
C THR A 57 -2.81 -17.95 12.05
N SER A 58 -3.91 -17.22 11.96
CA SER A 58 -5.14 -17.66 11.31
C SER A 58 -5.68 -16.64 10.32
N ILE A 59 -6.37 -17.11 9.30
CA ILE A 59 -6.98 -16.29 8.27
C ILE A 59 -8.09 -15.41 8.86
N GLU A 60 -8.92 -15.96 9.73
CA GLU A 60 -10.03 -15.26 10.37
C GLU A 60 -9.52 -14.08 11.19
N SER A 61 -8.49 -14.31 12.00
CA SER A 61 -7.89 -13.25 12.83
C SER A 61 -7.24 -12.13 11.99
N THR A 62 -6.80 -12.42 10.76
CA THR A 62 -6.25 -11.41 9.87
C THR A 62 -7.31 -10.39 9.43
N TRP A 63 -8.52 -10.84 9.15
CA TRP A 63 -9.62 -9.97 8.70
C TRP A 63 -10.25 -9.14 9.83
N GLU A 64 -10.03 -9.53 11.08
CA GLU A 64 -10.49 -8.82 12.28
C GLU A 64 -9.51 -7.73 12.75
N LEU A 65 -8.32 -7.64 12.15
CA LEU A 65 -7.32 -6.63 12.50
C LEU A 65 -7.81 -5.20 12.15
N PRO A 66 -7.37 -4.21 12.92
CA PRO A 66 -7.64 -2.82 12.57
C PRO A 66 -6.99 -2.45 11.24
N LEU A 67 -7.56 -1.44 10.57
CA LEU A 67 -7.08 -0.90 9.30
C LEU A 67 -6.98 -1.94 8.16
N VAL A 68 -7.82 -2.97 8.21
CA VAL A 68 -8.01 -3.95 7.14
C VAL A 68 -9.31 -3.65 6.39
N ASN A 69 -9.22 -3.50 5.08
CA ASN A 69 -10.36 -3.50 4.18
C ASN A 69 -10.29 -4.73 3.29
N PHE A 70 -11.36 -5.53 3.28
CA PHE A 70 -11.39 -6.74 2.48
C PHE A 70 -12.74 -6.95 1.77
N LYS A 71 -12.72 -7.81 0.77
CA LYS A 71 -13.89 -8.30 0.04
C LYS A 71 -13.73 -9.78 -0.27
N THR A 72 -14.86 -10.44 -0.48
CA THR A 72 -14.90 -11.79 -1.02
C THR A 72 -15.13 -11.73 -2.51
N MET A 73 -14.25 -12.38 -3.26
CA MET A 73 -14.40 -12.62 -4.69
C MET A 73 -15.16 -13.92 -4.90
N PRO A 74 -16.34 -13.91 -5.54
CA PRO A 74 -17.04 -15.15 -5.86
C PRO A 74 -16.30 -15.97 -6.92
N GLY A 75 -16.70 -17.20 -7.10
CA GLY A 75 -16.16 -18.07 -8.14
C GLY A 75 -16.43 -17.54 -9.56
N PRO A 76 -15.70 -18.01 -10.59
CA PRO A 76 -15.73 -17.47 -11.95
C PRO A 76 -17.09 -17.60 -12.65
N TYR A 77 -17.94 -18.49 -12.18
CA TYR A 77 -19.30 -18.69 -12.73
C TYR A 77 -20.31 -17.61 -12.34
N CYS A 78 -19.93 -16.65 -11.49
CA CYS A 78 -20.80 -15.58 -11.02
C CYS A 78 -20.77 -14.30 -11.89
N ASN A 79 -20.43 -14.41 -13.16
CA ASN A 79 -20.35 -13.31 -14.14
C ASN A 79 -19.50 -12.11 -13.65
N ASN A 80 -18.27 -12.39 -13.30
CA ASN A 80 -17.44 -11.49 -12.51
C ASN A 80 -16.48 -10.66 -13.36
N THR A 81 -16.65 -9.35 -13.31
CA THR A 81 -15.85 -8.36 -14.04
C THR A 81 -14.62 -7.85 -13.25
N GLY A 82 -14.25 -8.53 -12.18
CA GLY A 82 -13.23 -8.05 -11.25
C GLY A 82 -13.82 -7.20 -10.12
N GLN A 83 -13.20 -7.28 -8.96
CA GLN A 83 -13.59 -6.50 -7.80
C GLN A 83 -12.40 -5.71 -7.26
N SER A 84 -12.68 -4.54 -6.68
CA SER A 84 -11.65 -3.68 -6.11
C SER A 84 -11.90 -3.43 -4.64
N VAL A 85 -10.82 -3.38 -3.88
CA VAL A 85 -10.76 -2.89 -2.51
C VAL A 85 -9.80 -1.70 -2.45
N MET A 86 -10.03 -0.78 -1.52
CA MET A 86 -9.21 0.40 -1.34
C MET A 86 -8.85 0.58 0.13
N GLN A 87 -7.63 1.06 0.39
CA GLN A 87 -7.16 1.46 1.70
C GLN A 87 -6.48 2.83 1.59
N SER A 88 -6.70 3.68 2.58
CA SER A 88 -6.12 5.02 2.63
C SER A 88 -5.20 5.18 3.82
N PHE A 89 -4.09 5.84 3.61
CA PHE A 89 -3.16 6.29 4.62
C PHE A 89 -3.24 7.81 4.73
N TYR A 90 -3.22 8.32 5.95
CA TYR A 90 -3.07 9.73 6.28
C TYR A 90 -2.04 9.86 7.38
N SER A 91 -0.94 10.58 7.12
CA SER A 91 0.19 10.74 8.05
C SER A 91 -0.26 11.19 9.44
N LYS A 92 -1.12 12.23 9.51
CA LYS A 92 -1.64 12.74 10.78
C LYS A 92 -2.45 11.74 11.61
N SER A 93 -3.23 10.86 10.98
CA SER A 93 -4.03 9.89 11.72
C SER A 93 -3.26 8.63 12.05
N PHE A 94 -2.23 8.31 11.26
CA PHE A 94 -1.44 7.10 11.43
C PHE A 94 -0.29 7.29 12.41
N PHE A 95 0.49 8.35 12.24
CA PHE A 95 1.65 8.66 13.09
C PHE A 95 1.33 9.60 14.26
N ALA A 96 0.10 10.13 14.32
CA ALA A 96 -0.37 11.07 15.36
C ALA A 96 0.60 12.25 15.54
N ASP A 97 1.19 12.40 16.70
CA ASP A 97 2.08 13.52 17.06
C ASP A 97 3.40 13.54 16.30
N LYS A 98 3.80 12.43 15.69
CA LYS A 98 5.03 12.34 14.88
C LYS A 98 4.84 12.78 13.43
N ALA A 99 3.60 13.04 13.00
CA ALA A 99 3.35 13.50 11.63
C ALA A 99 4.00 14.86 11.38
N GLY A 100 4.88 14.91 10.36
CA GLY A 100 5.66 16.10 10.04
C GLY A 100 7.03 16.17 10.70
N ASP A 101 7.37 15.24 11.60
CA ASP A 101 8.71 15.13 12.18
C ASP A 101 9.71 14.60 11.13
N ARG A 102 11.01 14.85 11.37
CA ARG A 102 12.07 14.39 10.44
C ARG A 102 12.12 12.87 10.27
N GLU A 103 11.59 12.10 11.21
CA GLU A 103 11.50 10.64 11.12
C GLU A 103 10.54 10.17 10.01
N THR A 104 9.55 11.02 9.62
CA THR A 104 8.62 10.78 8.51
C THR A 104 9.13 11.32 7.16
N TRP A 105 10.33 11.93 7.13
CA TRP A 105 10.91 12.48 5.91
C TRP A 105 11.87 11.50 5.27
N GLY A 106 11.77 11.34 3.97
CA GLY A 106 12.74 10.62 3.14
C GLY A 106 13.53 11.56 2.24
N ASP A 107 14.54 11.05 1.60
CA ASP A 107 15.33 11.73 0.57
C ASP A 107 15.47 10.88 -0.70
N ALA A 108 16.24 11.33 -1.69
CA ALA A 108 16.45 10.61 -2.94
C ALA A 108 17.15 9.24 -2.75
N SER A 109 17.83 9.01 -1.64
CA SER A 109 18.66 7.84 -1.38
C SER A 109 18.19 6.99 -0.20
N SER A 110 17.33 7.55 0.66
CA SER A 110 16.86 6.88 1.87
C SER A 110 15.35 7.07 2.11
N ASN A 111 14.74 6.00 2.59
CA ASN A 111 13.36 6.04 3.04
C ASN A 111 13.26 6.73 4.41
N PRO A 112 12.08 7.25 4.80
CA PRO A 112 11.81 7.67 6.16
C PRO A 112 12.13 6.57 7.18
N THR A 113 12.43 6.97 8.42
CA THR A 113 12.62 6.02 9.53
C THR A 113 11.29 5.40 9.94
N ASP A 114 10.24 6.23 10.04
CA ASP A 114 8.88 5.77 10.30
C ASP A 114 8.19 5.48 8.97
N LEU A 115 7.80 4.22 8.78
CA LEU A 115 7.20 3.69 7.55
C LEU A 115 5.78 3.21 7.79
N ALA A 116 4.96 3.30 6.75
CA ALA A 116 3.66 2.66 6.69
C ALA A 116 3.58 1.77 5.43
N TYR A 117 3.01 0.59 5.57
CA TYR A 117 2.95 -0.42 4.52
C TYR A 117 1.51 -0.73 4.14
N PHE A 118 1.23 -0.80 2.85
CA PHE A 118 0.04 -1.44 2.33
C PHE A 118 0.34 -2.91 2.05
N MET A 119 -0.17 -3.78 2.91
CA MET A 119 -0.04 -5.23 2.73
C MET A 119 -1.24 -5.79 1.98
N CYS A 120 -1.00 -6.37 0.81
CA CYS A 120 -2.03 -7.05 0.03
C CYS A 120 -2.14 -8.49 0.51
N ILE A 121 -3.35 -8.89 0.86
CA ILE A 121 -3.65 -10.20 1.47
C ILE A 121 -4.63 -10.95 0.57
N LEU A 122 -4.33 -12.20 0.32
CA LEU A 122 -5.20 -13.17 -0.37
C LEU A 122 -5.37 -14.40 0.51
N SER A 123 -6.58 -14.90 0.63
CA SER A 123 -6.85 -16.15 1.35
C SER A 123 -8.03 -16.90 0.77
N GLY A 124 -8.04 -18.21 0.91
CA GLY A 124 -9.23 -19.02 0.63
C GLY A 124 -10.41 -18.60 1.51
N VAL A 125 -11.62 -18.92 1.10
CA VAL A 125 -12.83 -18.77 1.93
C VAL A 125 -12.82 -19.77 3.08
N THR A 126 -12.15 -20.90 2.90
CA THR A 126 -11.97 -21.92 3.93
C THR A 126 -10.48 -22.14 4.19
N ALA A 127 -10.15 -22.58 5.41
CA ALA A 127 -8.76 -22.83 5.82
C ALA A 127 -8.02 -23.91 5.00
N LEU A 128 -8.76 -24.75 4.29
CA LEU A 128 -8.22 -25.83 3.47
C LEU A 128 -8.10 -25.46 1.97
N GLN A 129 -8.54 -24.27 1.59
CA GLN A 129 -8.48 -23.84 0.20
C GLN A 129 -7.15 -23.17 -0.08
N ASP A 130 -6.35 -23.78 -0.97
CA ASP A 130 -5.19 -23.14 -1.54
C ASP A 130 -5.65 -22.17 -2.64
N VAL A 131 -5.29 -20.91 -2.49
CA VAL A 131 -5.53 -19.88 -3.49
C VAL A 131 -4.26 -19.77 -4.34
N GLY A 132 -4.29 -20.33 -5.54
CA GLY A 132 -3.19 -20.30 -6.48
C GLY A 132 -2.79 -18.88 -6.92
N SER A 133 -2.18 -18.72 -8.07
CA SER A 133 -1.80 -17.41 -8.62
C SER A 133 -3.02 -16.68 -9.15
N ILE A 134 -3.37 -15.55 -8.52
CA ILE A 134 -4.50 -14.71 -8.91
C ILE A 134 -3.98 -13.42 -9.57
N PRO A 135 -4.43 -13.09 -10.80
CA PRO A 135 -4.10 -11.81 -11.42
C PRO A 135 -4.66 -10.64 -10.61
N CYS A 136 -3.79 -9.71 -10.24
CA CYS A 136 -4.20 -8.49 -9.54
C CYS A 136 -3.51 -7.26 -10.15
N GLN A 137 -4.20 -6.13 -10.06
CA GLN A 137 -3.65 -4.81 -10.37
C GLN A 137 -3.65 -3.98 -9.09
N ILE A 138 -2.50 -3.37 -8.80
CA ILE A 138 -2.34 -2.46 -7.67
C ILE A 138 -2.01 -1.08 -8.22
N ILE A 139 -2.77 -0.07 -7.78
CA ILE A 139 -2.54 1.34 -8.08
C ILE A 139 -2.42 2.06 -6.76
N ILE A 140 -1.37 2.88 -6.61
CA ILE A 140 -1.15 3.69 -5.41
C ILE A 140 -0.99 5.15 -5.84
N ASP A 141 -1.86 6.01 -5.29
CA ASP A 141 -1.78 7.45 -5.46
C ASP A 141 -1.13 8.06 -4.20
N TYR A 142 -0.26 9.06 -4.39
CA TYR A 142 0.45 9.74 -3.31
C TYR A 142 0.19 11.23 -3.33
N VAL A 143 0.04 11.83 -2.14
CA VAL A 143 0.14 13.27 -1.91
C VAL A 143 1.40 13.53 -1.10
N VAL A 144 2.34 14.23 -1.70
CA VAL A 144 3.69 14.43 -1.16
C VAL A 144 3.91 15.92 -0.92
N LYS A 145 4.50 16.24 0.22
CA LYS A 145 5.05 17.56 0.52
C LYS A 145 6.57 17.52 0.37
N TRP A 146 7.10 18.50 -0.31
CA TRP A 146 8.54 18.66 -0.54
C TRP A 146 9.11 19.68 0.44
N HIS A 147 10.29 19.38 0.97
CA HIS A 147 10.96 20.18 1.99
C HIS A 147 12.36 20.55 1.55
N GLU A 148 12.83 21.70 2.06
CA GLU A 148 14.20 22.17 1.89
C GLU A 148 14.59 22.28 0.39
N PRO A 149 14.11 23.34 -0.30
CA PRO A 149 14.53 23.58 -1.69
C PRO A 149 16.06 23.69 -1.76
N ARG A 150 16.64 23.11 -2.80
CA ARG A 150 18.10 23.16 -3.03
C ARG A 150 18.49 24.52 -3.55
N ASP A 151 19.59 25.05 -3.03
CA ASP A 151 20.21 26.23 -3.59
C ASP A 151 20.92 25.87 -4.91
N PHE A 152 20.50 26.50 -5.99
CA PHE A 152 21.22 26.45 -7.26
C PHE A 152 22.20 27.58 -7.29
N SER A 153 23.50 27.26 -7.29
CA SER A 153 24.53 28.28 -7.54
C SER A 153 24.33 28.86 -8.95
N PRO A 154 24.31 30.18 -9.09
CA PRO A 154 24.31 30.80 -10.43
C PRO A 154 25.54 30.32 -11.19
N SER A 155 25.35 29.87 -12.42
CA SER A 155 26.41 29.48 -13.35
C SER A 155 27.16 30.70 -13.88
#